data_6f15a6afff4ed0a10ee44be678c61c69
#
_entry.id   6f15a6afff4ed0a10ee44be678c61c69
#
_cell.length_a   1.000
_cell.length_b   1.000
_cell.length_c   1.000
_cell.angle_alpha   90.00
_cell.angle_beta   90.00
_cell.angle_gamma   90.00
#
_symmetry.space_group_name_H-M   'P 1'
#
loop_
_entity.id
_entity.type
_entity.pdbx_description
1 polymer ?
#
loop_
_entity_poly.entity_id
_entity_poly.type
_entity_poly.pdbx_seq_one_letter_code
_entity_poly.pdbx_strand_id
1 'polypeptide(L)'
;MLKNYKIRAPYFEIGPKCFMWGERMLKLAKAVDKIAAKYDLDVIVTPQYTDIRLLAENTERIHVYAQHMDNLYPGRGLGSVLPEAV
;
A
#
# COMPACT_ATOMS: atom_id res chain seq x y z
N MET A 1 9.19 3.93 -10.59
CA MET A 1 9.40 2.50 -10.73
C MET A 1 8.16 1.80 -11.25
N LEU A 2 8.33 0.90 -12.20
CA LEU A 2 7.23 0.12 -12.74
C LEU A 2 7.10 -1.17 -11.96
N LYS A 3 5.92 -1.39 -11.39
CA LYS A 3 5.58 -2.64 -10.73
C LYS A 3 4.56 -3.39 -11.56
N ASN A 4 4.53 -4.69 -11.42
CA ASN A 4 3.47 -5.49 -11.99
C ASN A 4 2.22 -5.32 -11.16
N TYR A 5 1.19 -4.72 -11.74
CA TYR A 5 -0.08 -4.49 -11.04
C TYR A 5 -1.03 -5.67 -11.11
N LYS A 6 -0.66 -6.69 -11.86
CA LYS A 6 -1.49 -7.88 -11.99
C LYS A 6 -1.26 -8.79 -10.79
N ILE A 7 -2.31 -9.01 -10.01
CA ILE A 7 -2.25 -9.82 -8.81
C ILE A 7 -2.75 -11.22 -9.13
N ARG A 8 -1.96 -12.20 -8.74
CA ARG A 8 -2.28 -13.62 -8.94
C ARG A 8 -2.92 -14.20 -7.69
N ALA A 9 -3.92 -15.04 -7.87
CA ALA A 9 -4.50 -15.81 -6.79
C ALA A 9 -3.69 -17.12 -6.59
N PRO A 10 -3.53 -17.60 -5.35
CA PRO A 10 -3.97 -16.96 -4.11
C PRO A 10 -3.09 -15.76 -3.74
N TYR A 11 -3.68 -14.79 -3.05
CA TYR A 11 -2.96 -13.62 -2.57
C TYR A 11 -3.30 -13.37 -1.12
N PHE A 12 -2.47 -12.59 -0.44
CA PHE A 12 -2.66 -12.22 0.95
C PHE A 12 -2.90 -10.73 1.05
N GLU A 13 -3.65 -10.33 2.06
CA GLU A 13 -3.93 -8.93 2.31
C GLU A 13 -3.63 -8.60 3.77
N ILE A 14 -2.85 -7.55 3.98
CA ILE A 14 -2.50 -7.07 5.31
C ILE A 14 -3.01 -5.65 5.44
N GLY A 15 -4.05 -5.47 6.25
CA GLY A 15 -4.67 -4.17 6.49
C GLY A 15 -4.56 -3.78 7.96
N PRO A 16 -3.54 -3.01 8.33
CA PRO A 16 -3.34 -2.63 9.74
C PRO A 16 -4.41 -1.65 10.25
N LYS A 17 -5.29 -1.17 9.37
CA LYS A 17 -6.31 -0.20 9.73
C LYS A 17 -5.68 1.02 10.39
N CYS A 18 -6.19 1.45 11.57
CA CYS A 18 -5.64 2.58 12.28
C CYS A 18 -4.71 2.19 13.43
N PHE A 19 -4.29 0.94 13.48
CA PHE A 19 -3.47 0.44 14.59
C PHE A 19 -1.98 0.72 14.44
N MET A 20 -1.52 0.98 13.23
CA MET A 20 -0.08 1.05 12.94
C MET A 20 0.20 2.11 11.88
N TRP A 21 1.29 2.85 12.06
CA TRP A 21 1.72 3.88 11.12
C TRP A 21 3.22 4.13 11.26
N GLY A 22 3.82 4.86 10.30
CA GLY A 22 5.20 5.33 10.36
C GLY A 22 6.23 4.22 10.37
N GLU A 23 7.24 4.37 11.22
CA GLU A 23 8.37 3.45 11.30
C GLU A 23 7.97 1.99 11.56
N ARG A 24 7.00 1.78 12.44
CA ARG A 24 6.52 0.43 12.74
C ARG A 24 5.89 -0.20 11.52
N MET A 25 5.11 0.58 10.78
CA MET A 25 4.47 0.09 9.56
C MET A 25 5.52 -0.22 8.49
N LEU A 26 6.54 0.63 8.36
CA LEU A 26 7.62 0.42 7.42
C LEU A 26 8.39 -0.87 7.75
N LYS A 27 8.67 -1.12 9.00
CA LYS A 27 9.34 -2.37 9.41
C LYS A 27 8.53 -3.60 9.03
N LEU A 28 7.23 -3.56 9.30
CA LEU A 28 6.34 -4.65 8.93
C LEU A 28 6.33 -4.84 7.41
N ALA A 29 6.18 -3.77 6.67
CA ALA A 29 6.13 -3.81 5.20
C ALA A 29 7.41 -4.39 4.62
N LYS A 30 8.57 -4.00 5.14
CA LYS A 30 9.85 -4.53 4.67
C LYS A 30 9.99 -6.02 4.96
N ALA A 31 9.52 -6.48 6.13
CA ALA A 31 9.55 -7.90 6.47
C ALA A 31 8.63 -8.70 5.54
N VAL A 32 7.43 -8.20 5.30
CA VAL A 32 6.47 -8.83 4.39
C VAL A 32 7.03 -8.84 2.95
N ASP A 33 7.67 -7.75 2.54
CA ASP A 33 8.26 -7.62 1.22
C ASP A 33 9.31 -8.70 0.96
N LYS A 34 10.17 -8.96 1.93
CA LYS A 34 11.18 -10.02 1.85
C LYS A 34 10.52 -11.40 1.72
N ILE A 35 9.49 -11.65 2.50
CA ILE A 35 8.78 -12.93 2.46
C ILE A 35 8.08 -13.10 1.12
N ALA A 36 7.41 -12.05 0.65
CA ALA A 36 6.73 -12.08 -0.65
C ALA A 36 7.71 -12.34 -1.79
N ALA A 37 8.88 -11.72 -1.76
CA ALA A 37 9.91 -11.95 -2.76
C ALA A 37 10.47 -13.37 -2.70
N LYS A 38 10.74 -13.86 -1.49
CA LYS A 38 11.32 -15.18 -1.28
C LYS A 38 10.42 -16.31 -1.81
N TYR A 39 9.12 -16.19 -1.59
CA TYR A 39 8.16 -17.23 -1.94
C TYR A 39 7.35 -16.88 -3.19
N ASP A 40 7.66 -15.79 -3.86
CA ASP A 40 6.95 -15.29 -5.05
C ASP A 40 5.45 -15.19 -4.82
N LEU A 41 5.08 -14.52 -3.75
CA LEU A 41 3.69 -14.32 -3.37
C LEU A 41 3.23 -12.90 -3.68
N ASP A 42 1.95 -12.77 -4.00
CA ASP A 42 1.33 -11.46 -4.12
C ASP A 42 0.70 -11.10 -2.77
N VAL A 43 1.15 -9.99 -2.20
CA VAL A 43 0.67 -9.49 -0.91
C VAL A 43 0.26 -8.03 -1.12
N ILE A 44 -0.97 -7.73 -0.75
CA ILE A 44 -1.51 -6.37 -0.77
C ILE A 44 -1.39 -5.81 0.64
N VAL A 45 -0.77 -4.64 0.77
CA VAL A 45 -0.62 -3.95 2.05
C VAL A 45 -1.32 -2.61 1.96
N THR A 46 -2.20 -2.33 2.90
CA THR A 46 -3.00 -1.10 2.91
C THR A 46 -2.69 -0.27 4.15
N PRO A 47 -1.61 0.55 4.10
CA PRO A 47 -1.23 1.38 5.25
C PRO A 47 -2.13 2.61 5.37
N GLN A 48 -1.90 3.40 6.43
CA GLN A 48 -2.49 4.74 6.51
C GLN A 48 -2.03 5.56 5.29
N TYR A 49 -2.85 6.51 4.87
CA TYR A 49 -2.59 7.31 3.65
C TYR A 49 -1.24 8.01 3.68
N THR A 50 -0.84 8.48 4.87
CA THR A 50 0.43 9.19 5.06
C THR A 50 1.64 8.30 4.82
N ASP A 51 1.47 6.98 4.84
CA ASP A 51 2.56 6.02 4.69
C ASP A 51 2.61 5.37 3.31
N ILE A 52 1.67 5.64 2.44
CA ILE A 52 1.61 5.00 1.11
C ILE A 52 2.91 5.23 0.34
N ARG A 53 3.34 6.47 0.20
CA ARG A 53 4.58 6.79 -0.51
C ARG A 53 5.79 6.17 0.19
N LEU A 54 5.85 6.26 1.51
CA LEU A 54 6.94 5.70 2.29
C LEU A 54 7.11 4.20 2.01
N LEU A 55 6.02 3.46 2.04
CA LEU A 55 6.07 2.04 1.77
C LEU A 55 6.38 1.75 0.30
N ALA A 56 5.72 2.46 -0.61
CA ALA A 56 5.90 2.24 -2.04
C ALA A 56 7.33 2.48 -2.49
N GLU A 57 8.00 3.48 -1.93
CA GLU A 57 9.39 3.81 -2.27
C GLU A 57 10.41 2.86 -1.64
N ASN A 58 10.03 2.13 -0.58
CA ASN A 58 10.96 1.31 0.19
C ASN A 58 10.67 -0.19 0.11
N THR A 59 9.81 -0.61 -0.81
CA THR A 59 9.49 -2.01 -1.03
C THR A 59 9.50 -2.31 -2.53
N GLU A 60 9.72 -3.57 -2.90
CA GLU A 60 9.84 -3.97 -4.31
C GLU A 60 8.77 -4.96 -4.75
N ARG A 61 8.35 -5.85 -3.88
CA ARG A 61 7.52 -6.99 -4.28
C ARG A 61 6.06 -6.88 -3.85
N ILE A 62 5.78 -6.23 -2.71
CA ILE A 62 4.41 -6.08 -2.23
C ILE A 62 3.66 -5.03 -3.06
N HIS A 63 2.35 -5.10 -3.00
CA HIS A 63 1.45 -4.12 -3.62
C HIS A 63 0.91 -3.20 -2.54
N VAL A 64 1.21 -1.92 -2.64
CA VAL A 64 0.79 -0.92 -1.65
C VAL A 64 -0.45 -0.21 -2.19
N TYR A 65 -1.58 -0.39 -1.50
CA TYR A 65 -2.86 0.17 -1.90
C TYR A 65 -3.38 1.13 -0.84
N ALA A 66 -4.19 2.07 -1.25
CA ALA A 66 -4.92 2.93 -0.33
C ALA A 66 -6.04 2.13 0.35
N GLN A 67 -6.35 2.50 1.60
CA GLN A 67 -7.48 1.89 2.31
C GLN A 67 -8.82 2.35 1.71
N HIS A 68 -8.82 3.56 1.15
CA HIS A 68 -10.03 4.19 0.62
C HIS A 68 -9.63 5.31 -0.33
N MET A 69 -10.50 5.67 -1.24
CA MET A 69 -10.39 6.90 -2.01
C MET A 69 -11.80 7.38 -2.36
N ASP A 70 -11.94 8.68 -2.57
CA ASP A 70 -13.23 9.28 -2.87
C ASP A 70 -13.44 9.39 -4.37
N ASN A 71 -14.69 9.30 -4.79
CA ASN A 71 -15.05 9.42 -6.19
C ASN A 71 -15.30 10.89 -6.52
N LEU A 72 -14.23 11.60 -6.85
CA LEU A 72 -14.33 13.02 -7.19
C LEU A 72 -13.19 13.41 -8.13
N TYR A 73 -13.38 14.54 -8.79
CA TYR A 73 -12.36 15.16 -9.63
C TYR A 73 -11.54 16.16 -8.82
N PRO A 74 -10.33 16.52 -9.28
CA PRO A 74 -9.54 17.57 -8.64
C PRO A 74 -10.36 18.85 -8.49
N GLY A 75 -10.24 19.49 -7.33
CA GLY A 75 -10.99 20.71 -7.03
C GLY A 75 -11.00 21.01 -5.54
N ARG A 76 -12.14 21.44 -5.04
CA ARG A 76 -12.29 21.97 -3.70
C ARG A 76 -12.61 20.93 -2.62
N GLY A 77 -12.36 19.66 -2.86
CA GLY A 77 -12.70 18.57 -1.94
C GLY A 77 -11.78 18.46 -0.73
N LEU A 78 -11.73 19.49 0.09
CA LEU A 78 -10.91 19.49 1.30
C LEU A 78 -11.27 18.29 2.18
N GLY A 79 -10.25 17.55 2.60
CA GLY A 79 -10.43 16.36 3.44
C GLY A 79 -10.72 15.09 2.67
N SER A 80 -10.99 15.17 1.38
CA SER A 80 -11.23 13.99 0.54
C SER A 80 -9.92 13.34 0.12
N VAL A 81 -10.01 12.05 -0.20
CA VAL A 81 -8.88 11.29 -0.74
C VAL A 81 -9.03 11.25 -2.26
N LEU A 82 -8.20 12.01 -2.94
CA LEU A 82 -8.25 12.16 -4.39
C LEU A 82 -7.59 10.97 -5.07
N PRO A 83 -8.30 10.26 -6.01
CA PRO A 83 -7.71 9.13 -6.71
C PRO A 83 -6.40 9.46 -7.42
N GLU A 84 -6.31 10.63 -8.05
CA GLU A 84 -5.10 11.04 -8.75
C GLU A 84 -3.90 11.25 -7.82
N ALA A 85 -4.13 11.43 -6.52
CA ALA A 85 -3.06 11.66 -5.55
C ALA A 85 -2.54 10.36 -4.91
N VAL A 86 -3.31 9.29 -4.95
CA VAL A 86 -2.91 8.02 -4.33
C VAL A 86 -2.55 6.93 -5.35
#